data_4e801ab9bcba05b0970718f095fd2f65
#
_entry.id   4e801ab9bcba05b0970718f095fd2f65
#
_cell.length_a   1.000
_cell.length_b   1.000
_cell.length_c   1.000
_cell.angle_alpha   90.00
_cell.angle_beta   90.00
_cell.angle_gamma   90.00
#
_symmetry.space_group_name_H-M   'P 1'
#
loop_
_entity.id
_entity.type
_entity.pdbx_description
1 polymer ?
#
loop_
_entity_poly.entity_id
_entity_poly.type
_entity_poly.pdbx_seq_one_letter_code
_entity_poly.pdbx_strand_id
1 'polypeptide(L)'
;MAPAVTGKAPPPASSPAPATHLSPAALPSQDRTCPPPAPARAPPPPSQAGGPQLCDAILPGVNPLVAGTAVTPIPDSPRPDYLVPTQDPAFRSCVVRVTDNQARQQTEQTPYLRNDYSRRQAFNADSSRFLLEDTAGFWHVFDAHTGQPLQVLDNLTGDATRLAGDAEPFWHPTDPNRLYFLPTNGLGMQIFQLDLGTRTVTTVADMGPQIRQVWPDADMAYTKAEGSPSADGRYWCLMARHYDDAGSQPMRGVFTWDLQENRLVGTLAMDSAPDHVSMSPSGRYCVVSHEKASGPGTRAYNRTFSTPYNEQITAGYLQLHENSEHSDIAFNRQLQDAYVAIDYQSNTGDVFMHNLDTDRRTTLFPTYLDRTAFSIHVSGKAYARPGWALVTTYGEYHADAMDSVLPPEQRQWPHRKMFAVSLDEQPQVRTIAAIHPNVYQYEDEPHGTVNRDFTRMLFNSTWDGGSVNDMEVFMVAVPSDALDQPS
;
A
#
# COMPACT_ATOMS: atom_id res chain seq x y z
N MET A 1 -21.12 3.24 -46.76
CA MET A 1 -21.59 2.83 -45.45
C MET A 1 -20.74 1.63 -45.03
N ALA A 2 -19.74 1.86 -44.24
CA ALA A 2 -18.91 0.80 -43.64
C ALA A 2 -19.55 0.35 -42.33
N PRO A 3 -19.56 -0.93 -41.98
CA PRO A 3 -20.14 -1.42 -40.75
C PRO A 3 -19.27 -0.98 -39.56
N ALA A 4 -19.94 -0.49 -38.52
CA ALA A 4 -19.32 -0.17 -37.25
C ALA A 4 -18.78 -1.46 -36.63
N VAL A 5 -17.47 -1.52 -36.41
CA VAL A 5 -16.83 -2.55 -35.60
C VAL A 5 -17.11 -2.22 -34.14
N THR A 6 -18.05 -2.91 -33.54
CA THR A 6 -18.25 -2.92 -32.09
C THR A 6 -17.10 -3.73 -31.49
N GLY A 7 -16.01 -3.07 -31.17
CA GLY A 7 -14.91 -3.66 -30.39
C GLY A 7 -15.40 -3.91 -28.97
N LYS A 8 -15.58 -5.19 -28.64
CA LYS A 8 -15.77 -5.61 -27.25
C LYS A 8 -14.46 -5.33 -26.51
N ALA A 9 -14.53 -4.57 -25.43
CA ALA A 9 -13.38 -4.35 -24.55
C ALA A 9 -12.77 -5.71 -24.16
N PRO A 10 -11.45 -5.85 -24.04
CA PRO A 10 -10.86 -7.06 -23.52
C PRO A 10 -11.44 -7.31 -22.13
N PRO A 11 -11.70 -8.57 -21.76
CA PRO A 11 -12.10 -8.87 -20.39
C PRO A 11 -11.01 -8.35 -19.45
N PRO A 12 -11.36 -7.86 -18.25
CA PRO A 12 -10.38 -7.46 -17.25
C PRO A 12 -9.42 -8.63 -17.04
N ALA A 13 -8.13 -8.32 -16.90
CA ALA A 13 -7.18 -9.28 -16.39
C ALA A 13 -7.81 -9.85 -15.13
N SER A 14 -8.11 -11.14 -15.11
CA SER A 14 -8.58 -11.80 -13.90
C SER A 14 -7.54 -11.52 -12.84
N SER A 15 -7.91 -10.77 -11.80
CA SER A 15 -7.10 -10.72 -10.59
C SER A 15 -6.69 -12.15 -10.30
N PRO A 16 -5.41 -12.48 -10.14
CA PRO A 16 -5.02 -13.81 -9.75
C PRO A 16 -5.88 -14.16 -8.54
N ALA A 17 -6.47 -15.35 -8.56
CA ALA A 17 -7.28 -15.81 -7.45
C ALA A 17 -6.50 -15.54 -6.18
N PRO A 18 -7.13 -15.03 -5.11
CA PRO A 18 -6.43 -14.72 -3.88
C PRO A 18 -5.57 -15.94 -3.54
N ALA A 19 -4.28 -15.69 -3.30
CA ALA A 19 -3.35 -16.76 -2.96
C ALA A 19 -4.06 -17.64 -1.93
N THR A 20 -4.22 -18.91 -2.23
CA THR A 20 -4.81 -19.88 -1.29
C THR A 20 -3.87 -19.85 -0.10
N HIS A 21 -4.24 -19.07 0.93
CA HIS A 21 -3.55 -19.03 2.20
C HIS A 21 -3.45 -20.47 2.68
N LEU A 22 -2.26 -21.00 2.66
CA LEU A 22 -1.98 -22.30 3.24
C LEU A 22 -2.36 -22.18 4.72
N SER A 23 -3.46 -22.84 5.09
CA SER A 23 -3.80 -23.02 6.50
C SER A 23 -2.56 -23.47 7.24
N PRO A 24 -2.22 -22.90 8.39
CA PRO A 24 -1.11 -23.36 9.17
C PRO A 24 -1.37 -24.83 9.52
N ALA A 25 -0.60 -25.72 8.91
CA ALA A 25 -0.61 -27.13 9.28
C ALA A 25 -0.30 -27.21 10.77
N ALA A 26 -1.16 -27.88 11.52
CA ALA A 26 -0.95 -28.17 12.92
C ALA A 26 0.45 -28.82 13.08
N LEU A 27 1.37 -28.11 13.69
CA LEU A 27 2.71 -28.62 13.98
C LEU A 27 2.57 -29.77 14.99
N PRO A 28 3.15 -30.95 14.71
CA PRO A 28 3.22 -32.00 15.71
C PRO A 28 4.05 -31.53 16.89
N SER A 29 3.53 -31.70 18.09
CA SER A 29 4.25 -31.49 19.35
C SER A 29 5.52 -32.38 19.37
N GLN A 30 6.65 -31.80 19.04
CA GLN A 30 7.96 -32.43 19.33
C GLN A 30 8.59 -31.68 20.49
N ASP A 31 8.66 -32.37 21.60
CA ASP A 31 9.48 -32.04 22.75
C ASP A 31 10.96 -31.94 22.32
N ARG A 32 11.39 -30.73 21.96
CA ARG A 32 12.79 -30.39 21.74
C ARG A 32 13.19 -29.37 22.77
N THR A 33 13.99 -29.77 23.74
CA THR A 33 14.73 -28.87 24.61
C THR A 33 15.53 -27.90 23.76
N CYS A 34 15.09 -26.62 23.75
CA CYS A 34 15.81 -25.56 23.07
C CYS A 34 17.17 -25.32 23.72
N PRO A 35 18.23 -25.11 22.92
CA PRO A 35 19.48 -24.58 23.45
C PRO A 35 19.24 -23.17 24.03
N PRO A 36 20.04 -22.74 25.01
CA PRO A 36 19.90 -21.44 25.61
C PRO A 36 20.01 -20.35 24.53
N PRO A 37 19.23 -19.25 24.65
CA PRO A 37 19.25 -18.16 23.68
C PRO A 37 20.68 -17.57 23.59
N ALA A 38 21.12 -17.29 22.39
CA ALA A 38 22.35 -16.55 22.16
C ALA A 38 22.22 -15.16 22.82
N PRO A 39 23.34 -14.60 23.35
CA PRO A 39 23.28 -13.31 24.00
C PRO A 39 22.72 -12.25 23.05
N ALA A 40 21.72 -11.49 23.53
CA ALA A 40 21.09 -10.43 22.78
C ALA A 40 22.17 -9.49 22.19
N ARG A 41 22.15 -9.32 20.89
CA ARG A 41 23.01 -8.35 20.21
C ARG A 41 22.59 -6.97 20.72
N ALA A 42 23.55 -6.17 21.15
CA ALA A 42 23.29 -4.81 21.62
C ALA A 42 22.51 -4.04 20.53
N PRO A 43 21.49 -3.23 20.89
CA PRO A 43 20.76 -2.43 19.92
C PRO A 43 21.77 -1.54 19.17
N PRO A 44 21.61 -1.38 17.84
CA PRO A 44 22.43 -0.42 17.10
C PRO A 44 22.26 0.97 17.71
N PRO A 45 23.31 1.81 17.72
CA PRO A 45 23.21 3.16 18.21
C PRO A 45 22.11 3.91 17.43
N PRO A 46 21.42 4.89 18.06
CA PRO A 46 20.44 5.70 17.36
C PRO A 46 21.09 6.31 16.12
N SER A 47 20.40 6.28 14.99
CA SER A 47 20.91 6.84 13.73
C SER A 47 21.39 8.27 14.01
N GLN A 48 22.66 8.55 13.73
CA GLN A 48 23.17 9.91 13.84
C GLN A 48 22.50 10.73 12.75
N ALA A 49 21.57 11.59 13.12
CA ALA A 49 21.06 12.62 12.23
C ALA A 49 22.26 13.47 11.77
N GLY A 50 22.71 13.31 10.50
CA GLY A 50 23.75 14.15 9.95
C GLY A 50 24.78 13.49 9.02
N GLY A 51 24.68 12.20 8.70
CA GLY A 51 25.48 11.61 7.61
C GLY A 51 24.96 11.98 6.22
N PRO A 52 25.78 11.94 5.15
CA PRO A 52 25.33 12.18 3.79
C PRO A 52 24.26 11.16 3.44
N GLN A 53 23.11 11.64 2.91
CA GLN A 53 22.04 10.77 2.43
C GLN A 53 22.42 10.18 1.07
N LEU A 54 21.97 8.97 0.79
CA LEU A 54 22.26 8.26 -0.47
C LEU A 54 22.08 9.12 -1.72
N CYS A 55 21.04 9.96 -1.76
CA CYS A 55 20.69 10.74 -2.93
C CYS A 55 21.23 12.19 -2.95
N ASP A 56 21.95 12.65 -1.94
CA ASP A 56 22.36 14.06 -1.80
C ASP A 56 23.14 14.60 -3.00
N ALA A 57 23.94 13.76 -3.65
CA ALA A 57 24.71 14.16 -4.82
C ALA A 57 23.86 14.28 -6.10
N ILE A 58 22.72 13.64 -6.16
CA ILE A 58 21.84 13.56 -7.35
C ILE A 58 20.69 14.57 -7.26
N LEU A 59 20.09 14.73 -6.09
CA LEU A 59 18.90 15.57 -5.88
C LEU A 59 19.01 17.01 -6.43
N PRO A 60 20.15 17.72 -6.34
CA PRO A 60 20.27 19.05 -6.93
C PRO A 60 20.11 19.10 -8.45
N GLY A 61 20.25 17.95 -9.13
CA GLY A 61 20.06 17.82 -10.58
C GLY A 61 18.66 17.38 -11.00
N VAL A 62 17.77 17.12 -10.03
CA VAL A 62 16.37 16.73 -10.29
C VAL A 62 15.52 17.98 -10.28
N ASN A 63 15.23 18.53 -11.44
CA ASN A 63 14.25 19.61 -11.57
C ASN A 63 14.16 20.08 -13.04
N PRO A 64 12.91 20.31 -13.53
CA PRO A 64 11.62 19.88 -13.02
C PRO A 64 11.33 18.40 -13.31
N LEU A 65 10.35 17.79 -12.62
CA LEU A 65 9.79 16.50 -13.03
C LEU A 65 9.12 16.64 -14.39
N VAL A 66 9.14 15.56 -15.20
CA VAL A 66 8.56 15.59 -16.53
C VAL A 66 7.04 15.72 -16.44
N ALA A 67 6.52 16.84 -16.94
CA ALA A 67 5.12 17.18 -16.89
C ALA A 67 4.35 16.65 -18.10
N GLY A 68 3.07 16.30 -17.88
CA GLY A 68 2.12 15.91 -18.91
C GLY A 68 2.22 14.44 -19.35
N THR A 69 1.54 14.14 -20.44
CA THR A 69 1.31 12.77 -20.94
C THR A 69 2.01 12.51 -22.28
N ALA A 70 3.09 13.24 -22.58
CA ALA A 70 3.92 12.93 -23.72
C ALA A 70 4.68 11.61 -23.52
N VAL A 71 4.79 10.84 -24.60
CA VAL A 71 5.58 9.60 -24.56
C VAL A 71 7.06 9.95 -24.42
N THR A 72 7.65 9.58 -23.29
CA THR A 72 9.09 9.70 -23.06
C THR A 72 9.68 8.28 -23.12
N PRO A 73 10.57 7.99 -24.09
CA PRO A 73 11.23 6.70 -24.18
C PRO A 73 11.98 6.37 -22.89
N ILE A 74 11.95 5.12 -22.49
CA ILE A 74 12.74 4.59 -21.39
C ILE A 74 13.99 3.96 -22.01
N PRO A 75 15.18 4.55 -21.84
CA PRO A 75 16.41 3.94 -22.35
C PRO A 75 16.74 2.68 -21.54
N ASP A 76 17.41 1.74 -22.20
CA ASP A 76 18.01 0.62 -21.51
C ASP A 76 18.97 1.16 -20.46
N SER A 77 18.79 0.71 -19.23
CA SER A 77 19.67 1.06 -18.12
C SER A 77 19.98 -0.18 -17.27
N PRO A 78 21.25 -0.37 -16.89
CA PRO A 78 21.59 -1.48 -16.03
C PRO A 78 20.87 -1.34 -14.67
N ARG A 79 20.54 -2.48 -14.07
CA ARG A 79 20.02 -2.48 -12.69
C ARG A 79 21.04 -1.80 -11.77
N PRO A 80 20.63 -0.83 -10.94
CA PRO A 80 21.52 -0.19 -9.97
C PRO A 80 22.21 -1.21 -9.05
N ASP A 81 23.48 -0.97 -8.76
CA ASP A 81 24.19 -1.76 -7.75
C ASP A 81 23.56 -1.50 -6.35
N TYR A 82 23.70 -2.49 -5.46
CA TYR A 82 23.15 -2.41 -4.10
C TYR A 82 23.71 -1.21 -3.35
N LEU A 83 22.81 -0.34 -2.87
CA LEU A 83 23.09 0.91 -2.16
C LEU A 83 23.94 1.93 -2.96
N VAL A 84 24.01 1.80 -4.28
CA VAL A 84 24.64 2.80 -5.13
C VAL A 84 23.57 3.71 -5.76
N PRO A 85 23.51 5.01 -5.37
CA PRO A 85 22.58 5.94 -5.95
C PRO A 85 22.86 6.14 -7.44
N THR A 86 21.80 6.02 -8.25
CA THR A 86 21.88 6.17 -9.70
C THR A 86 20.85 7.21 -10.15
N GLN A 87 21.22 8.08 -11.06
CA GLN A 87 20.26 9.00 -11.67
C GLN A 87 19.49 8.29 -12.76
N ASP A 88 18.14 8.34 -12.70
CA ASP A 88 17.29 7.88 -13.79
C ASP A 88 17.66 8.63 -15.08
N PRO A 89 18.00 7.92 -16.17
CA PRO A 89 18.50 8.57 -17.37
C PRO A 89 17.44 9.39 -18.12
N ALA A 90 16.15 9.07 -17.96
CA ALA A 90 15.05 9.77 -18.63
C ALA A 90 14.43 10.87 -17.72
N PHE A 91 14.27 10.59 -16.43
CA PHE A 91 13.51 11.44 -15.50
C PHE A 91 14.38 12.12 -14.46
N ARG A 92 15.67 11.77 -14.39
CA ARG A 92 16.71 12.39 -13.56
C ARG A 92 16.52 12.25 -12.05
N SER A 93 15.46 11.60 -11.57
CA SER A 93 15.29 11.27 -10.16
C SER A 93 16.42 10.38 -9.65
N CYS A 94 16.63 10.36 -8.36
CA CYS A 94 17.58 9.45 -7.72
C CYS A 94 16.89 8.09 -7.49
N VAL A 95 17.50 7.02 -7.98
CA VAL A 95 17.04 5.63 -7.78
C VAL A 95 18.12 4.85 -7.03
N VAL A 96 17.74 4.12 -6.00
CA VAL A 96 18.64 3.29 -5.19
C VAL A 96 18.05 1.91 -4.98
N ARG A 97 18.79 0.86 -5.30
CA ARG A 97 18.42 -0.51 -4.92
C ARG A 97 18.74 -0.72 -3.44
N VAL A 98 17.70 -0.91 -2.61
CA VAL A 98 17.83 -0.99 -1.14
C VAL A 98 17.81 -2.42 -0.60
N THR A 99 17.66 -3.42 -1.46
CA THR A 99 17.82 -4.84 -1.11
C THR A 99 18.84 -5.52 -2.00
N ASP A 100 19.34 -6.66 -1.53
CA ASP A 100 20.17 -7.60 -2.31
C ASP A 100 19.66 -9.02 -2.06
N ASN A 101 18.45 -9.27 -2.58
CA ASN A 101 17.72 -10.51 -2.35
C ASN A 101 18.47 -11.73 -2.89
N GLN A 102 19.16 -11.59 -4.02
CA GLN A 102 19.96 -12.69 -4.59
C GLN A 102 21.12 -13.09 -3.66
N ALA A 103 21.86 -12.12 -3.12
CA ALA A 103 22.94 -12.39 -2.18
C ALA A 103 22.40 -13.00 -0.87
N ARG A 104 21.27 -12.50 -0.37
CA ARG A 104 20.60 -13.03 0.83
C ARG A 104 20.19 -14.49 0.67
N GLN A 105 19.61 -14.86 -0.45
CA GLN A 105 19.21 -16.25 -0.73
C GLN A 105 20.40 -17.22 -0.81
N GLN A 106 21.48 -16.78 -1.44
CA GLN A 106 22.68 -17.61 -1.61
C GLN A 106 23.44 -17.84 -0.30
N THR A 107 23.49 -16.82 0.57
CA THR A 107 24.31 -16.84 1.79
C THR A 107 23.55 -17.21 3.04
N GLU A 108 22.30 -16.80 3.16
CA GLU A 108 21.52 -16.89 4.39
C GLU A 108 20.32 -17.82 4.27
N GLN A 109 19.99 -18.28 3.05
CA GLN A 109 18.76 -19.02 2.74
C GLN A 109 17.50 -18.29 3.27
N THR A 110 17.57 -16.97 3.30
CA THR A 110 16.49 -16.13 3.84
C THR A 110 15.49 -15.77 2.75
N PRO A 111 14.22 -15.59 3.13
CA PRO A 111 13.17 -15.13 2.22
C PRO A 111 13.47 -13.78 1.59
N TYR A 112 12.83 -13.51 0.44
CA TYR A 112 12.90 -12.20 -0.21
C TYR A 112 12.35 -11.11 0.68
N LEU A 113 12.99 -9.95 0.64
CA LEU A 113 12.43 -8.69 1.14
C LEU A 113 11.65 -8.01 0.02
N ARG A 114 10.48 -7.48 0.36
CA ARG A 114 9.63 -6.74 -0.57
C ARG A 114 9.00 -5.51 0.11
N ASN A 115 8.65 -4.52 -0.65
CA ASN A 115 7.66 -3.54 -0.24
C ASN A 115 6.30 -4.23 -0.23
N ASP A 116 5.59 -4.17 0.88
CA ASP A 116 4.37 -4.95 1.10
C ASP A 116 3.25 -4.55 0.12
N TYR A 117 2.73 -3.34 0.24
CA TYR A 117 1.64 -2.90 -0.61
C TYR A 117 1.56 -1.36 -0.74
N SER A 118 0.98 -0.89 -1.85
CA SER A 118 0.87 0.53 -2.15
C SER A 118 0.03 1.32 -1.14
N ARG A 119 -0.97 0.69 -0.54
CA ARG A 119 -1.88 1.28 0.47
C ARG A 119 -1.25 1.37 1.86
N ARG A 120 -0.08 0.79 2.09
CA ARG A 120 0.64 0.91 3.35
C ARG A 120 1.59 2.10 3.33
N GLN A 121 1.58 2.90 4.41
CA GLN A 121 2.64 3.88 4.63
C GLN A 121 3.90 3.15 5.09
N ALA A 122 4.83 2.91 4.18
CA ALA A 122 6.06 2.20 4.50
C ALA A 122 7.03 3.05 5.34
N PHE A 123 6.98 4.38 5.23
CA PHE A 123 7.89 5.30 5.92
C PHE A 123 7.33 5.77 7.26
N ASN A 124 8.19 5.91 8.26
CA ASN A 124 7.84 6.44 9.57
C ASN A 124 7.53 7.96 9.55
N ALA A 125 7.17 8.52 10.71
CA ALA A 125 6.65 9.87 10.84
C ALA A 125 7.58 10.98 10.30
N ASP A 126 8.89 10.81 10.43
CA ASP A 126 9.93 11.76 9.97
C ASP A 126 10.68 11.29 8.71
N SER A 127 10.20 10.22 8.07
CA SER A 127 10.81 9.60 6.89
C SER A 127 12.27 9.15 7.08
N SER A 128 12.70 8.94 8.33
CA SER A 128 14.04 8.42 8.65
C SER A 128 14.15 6.90 8.54
N ARG A 129 13.03 6.18 8.52
CA ARG A 129 12.98 4.72 8.43
C ARG A 129 11.89 4.26 7.49
N PHE A 130 12.03 3.04 7.00
CA PHE A 130 10.97 2.35 6.27
C PHE A 130 10.88 0.87 6.68
N LEU A 131 9.72 0.27 6.39
CA LEU A 131 9.43 -1.15 6.60
C LEU A 131 9.49 -1.89 5.29
N LEU A 132 10.07 -3.10 5.33
CA LEU A 132 9.89 -4.14 4.33
C LEU A 132 9.39 -5.40 5.01
N GLU A 133 8.68 -6.22 4.27
CA GLU A 133 8.28 -7.56 4.70
C GLU A 133 9.12 -8.60 3.96
N ASP A 134 9.47 -9.70 4.65
CA ASP A 134 10.02 -10.86 3.96
C ASP A 134 8.93 -11.89 3.65
N THR A 135 9.21 -12.80 2.71
CA THR A 135 8.24 -13.82 2.29
C THR A 135 7.97 -14.91 3.33
N ALA A 136 8.63 -14.87 4.49
CA ALA A 136 8.28 -15.65 5.68
C ALA A 136 7.33 -14.87 6.63
N GLY A 137 6.95 -13.65 6.26
CA GLY A 137 6.03 -12.82 6.99
C GLY A 137 6.66 -12.02 8.13
N PHE A 138 8.00 -11.85 8.16
CA PHE A 138 8.65 -10.99 9.15
C PHE A 138 8.87 -9.58 8.60
N TRP A 139 8.71 -8.60 9.49
CA TRP A 139 8.90 -7.20 9.19
C TRP A 139 10.30 -6.74 9.55
N HIS A 140 10.90 -5.94 8.68
CA HIS A 140 12.25 -5.42 8.80
C HIS A 140 12.24 -3.90 8.75
N VAL A 141 12.97 -3.26 9.65
CA VAL A 141 13.16 -1.81 9.67
C VAL A 141 14.48 -1.46 9.01
N PHE A 142 14.43 -0.51 8.10
CA PHE A 142 15.59 0.03 7.38
C PHE A 142 15.78 1.51 7.69
N ASP A 143 17.00 1.99 7.61
CA ASP A 143 17.34 3.40 7.61
C ASP A 143 17.08 4.01 6.23
N ALA A 144 16.24 5.03 6.13
CA ALA A 144 15.85 5.63 4.86
C ALA A 144 16.92 6.59 4.27
N HIS A 145 17.93 6.96 5.04
CA HIS A 145 19.03 7.80 4.58
C HIS A 145 20.18 6.99 3.98
N THR A 146 20.43 5.81 4.54
CA THR A 146 21.54 4.94 4.17
C THR A 146 21.12 3.66 3.45
N GLY A 147 19.81 3.32 3.45
CA GLY A 147 19.30 2.06 2.93
C GLY A 147 19.72 0.83 3.74
N GLN A 148 20.41 0.99 4.86
CA GLN A 148 20.91 -0.12 5.67
C GLN A 148 19.81 -0.75 6.52
N PRO A 149 19.80 -2.09 6.69
CA PRO A 149 18.91 -2.75 7.62
C PRO A 149 19.26 -2.37 9.06
N LEU A 150 18.25 -2.03 9.86
CA LEU A 150 18.40 -1.68 11.28
C LEU A 150 18.04 -2.85 12.18
N GLN A 151 16.88 -3.46 12.00
CA GLN A 151 16.41 -4.56 12.82
C GLN A 151 15.32 -5.39 12.15
N VAL A 152 15.22 -6.65 12.53
CA VAL A 152 14.07 -7.53 12.28
C VAL A 152 13.11 -7.40 13.44
N LEU A 153 11.81 -7.31 13.20
CA LEU A 153 10.77 -7.20 14.22
C LEU A 153 10.33 -8.59 14.72
N ASP A 154 11.31 -9.39 15.08
CA ASP A 154 11.17 -10.66 15.77
C ASP A 154 11.54 -10.51 17.27
N ASN A 155 11.39 -11.56 18.07
CA ASN A 155 11.83 -11.60 19.48
C ASN A 155 11.45 -10.35 20.28
N LEU A 156 10.22 -9.87 20.08
CA LEU A 156 9.66 -8.73 20.82
C LEU A 156 9.31 -9.14 22.25
N THR A 157 9.34 -8.18 23.18
CA THR A 157 9.01 -8.38 24.60
C THR A 157 7.74 -7.59 24.99
N GLY A 158 7.17 -7.89 26.15
CA GLY A 158 5.94 -7.24 26.63
C GLY A 158 4.70 -8.05 26.33
N ASP A 159 3.63 -7.40 25.91
CA ASP A 159 2.37 -8.06 25.57
C ASP A 159 2.58 -9.01 24.39
N ALA A 160 2.30 -10.28 24.59
CA ALA A 160 2.90 -11.41 23.89
C ALA A 160 2.35 -11.65 22.48
N THR A 161 2.40 -10.68 21.59
CA THR A 161 1.93 -10.90 20.23
C THR A 161 3.07 -10.74 19.22
N ARG A 162 3.24 -11.75 18.36
CA ARG A 162 4.19 -11.67 17.24
C ARG A 162 3.66 -10.69 16.19
N LEU A 163 4.52 -9.80 15.76
CA LEU A 163 4.35 -9.02 14.54
C LEU A 163 4.91 -9.83 13.37
N ALA A 164 4.13 -10.75 12.83
CA ALA A 164 4.52 -11.65 11.74
C ALA A 164 3.30 -12.18 10.98
N GLY A 165 3.51 -12.67 9.76
CA GLY A 165 2.45 -13.18 8.88
C GLY A 165 1.46 -12.06 8.53
N ASP A 166 0.18 -12.36 8.54
CA ASP A 166 -0.90 -11.41 8.22
C ASP A 166 -1.11 -10.33 9.32
N ALA A 167 -0.07 -9.98 10.07
CA ALA A 167 -0.09 -8.85 10.98
C ALA A 167 -0.02 -7.53 10.19
N GLU A 168 -0.69 -6.51 10.69
CA GLU A 168 -0.81 -5.23 10.00
C GLU A 168 -0.08 -4.13 10.77
N PRO A 169 1.20 -3.81 10.46
CA PRO A 169 1.92 -2.70 11.08
C PRO A 169 1.54 -1.34 10.47
N PHE A 170 1.44 -0.34 11.34
CA PHE A 170 1.17 1.05 10.98
C PHE A 170 2.10 1.97 11.77
N TRP A 171 2.84 2.82 11.08
CA TRP A 171 3.66 3.80 11.78
C TRP A 171 2.83 4.75 12.64
N HIS A 172 3.32 5.05 13.83
CA HIS A 172 2.74 6.10 14.64
C HIS A 172 2.81 7.45 13.88
N PRO A 173 1.74 8.26 13.87
CA PRO A 173 1.66 9.43 12.98
C PRO A 173 2.68 10.54 13.28
N THR A 174 3.21 10.60 14.50
CA THR A 174 4.11 11.68 14.94
C THR A 174 5.36 11.19 15.68
N ASP A 175 5.37 9.97 16.21
CA ASP A 175 6.54 9.41 16.91
C ASP A 175 7.29 8.47 15.95
N PRO A 176 8.50 8.82 15.47
CA PRO A 176 9.23 8.00 14.50
C PRO A 176 9.75 6.67 15.05
N ASN A 177 9.69 6.46 16.37
CA ASN A 177 10.18 5.25 17.02
C ASN A 177 9.06 4.26 17.39
N ARG A 178 7.82 4.53 16.98
CA ARG A 178 6.68 3.70 17.34
C ARG A 178 5.92 3.17 16.15
N LEU A 179 5.41 1.96 16.32
CA LEU A 179 4.47 1.30 15.42
C LEU A 179 3.24 0.91 16.20
N TYR A 180 2.06 1.12 15.63
CA TYR A 180 0.87 0.35 15.96
C TYR A 180 0.84 -0.92 15.13
N PHE A 181 0.20 -1.97 15.63
CA PHE A 181 -0.11 -3.13 14.79
C PHE A 181 -1.33 -3.89 15.28
N LEU A 182 -2.00 -4.52 14.32
CA LEU A 182 -2.97 -5.57 14.56
C LEU A 182 -2.23 -6.91 14.50
N PRO A 183 -2.54 -7.87 15.38
CA PRO A 183 -1.94 -9.19 15.31
C PRO A 183 -2.40 -9.94 14.06
N THR A 184 -1.75 -11.05 13.76
CA THR A 184 -2.11 -11.93 12.65
C THR A 184 -3.62 -12.16 12.60
N ASN A 185 -4.25 -11.81 11.47
CA ASN A 185 -5.70 -11.88 11.26
C ASN A 185 -6.54 -11.14 12.31
N GLY A 186 -5.97 -10.19 13.04
CA GLY A 186 -6.67 -9.41 14.07
C GLY A 186 -7.18 -10.22 15.25
N LEU A 187 -6.65 -11.42 15.50
CA LEU A 187 -7.09 -12.30 16.61
C LEU A 187 -6.95 -11.62 17.97
N GLY A 188 -7.99 -11.74 18.79
CA GLY A 188 -8.08 -11.11 20.11
C GLY A 188 -8.68 -9.71 20.08
N MET A 189 -8.84 -9.09 18.91
CA MET A 189 -9.42 -7.74 18.75
C MET A 189 -8.68 -6.68 19.58
N GLN A 190 -7.36 -6.63 19.45
CA GLN A 190 -6.49 -5.69 20.16
C GLN A 190 -5.67 -4.86 19.19
N ILE A 191 -5.34 -3.63 19.58
CA ILE A 191 -4.32 -2.83 18.92
C ILE A 191 -3.12 -2.77 19.85
N PHE A 192 -1.97 -3.14 19.31
CA PHE A 192 -0.69 -3.09 20.01
C PHE A 192 0.14 -1.90 19.55
N GLN A 193 1.05 -1.46 20.41
CA GLN A 193 2.08 -0.50 20.11
C GLN A 193 3.45 -1.11 20.39
N LEU A 194 4.34 -1.06 19.42
CA LEU A 194 5.74 -1.43 19.56
C LEU A 194 6.59 -0.17 19.69
N ASP A 195 7.42 -0.12 20.72
CA ASP A 195 8.53 0.82 20.83
C ASP A 195 9.79 0.18 20.24
N LEU A 196 10.33 0.78 19.15
CA LEU A 196 11.48 0.23 18.41
C LEU A 196 12.78 0.30 19.21
N GLY A 197 12.93 1.27 20.11
CA GLY A 197 14.15 1.44 20.89
C GLY A 197 14.29 0.39 21.98
N THR A 198 13.20 0.08 22.66
CA THR A 198 13.15 -0.92 23.75
C THR A 198 12.72 -2.30 23.26
N ARG A 199 12.16 -2.40 22.05
CA ARG A 199 11.54 -3.60 21.47
C ARG A 199 10.37 -4.14 22.31
N THR A 200 9.71 -3.24 23.06
CA THR A 200 8.61 -3.60 23.96
C THR A 200 7.28 -3.36 23.27
N VAL A 201 6.41 -4.36 23.36
CA VAL A 201 5.02 -4.31 22.91
C VAL A 201 4.12 -4.00 24.11
N THR A 202 3.15 -3.10 23.91
CA THR A 202 2.09 -2.78 24.86
C THR A 202 0.74 -2.78 24.19
N THR A 203 -0.29 -3.28 24.87
CA THR A 203 -1.68 -3.17 24.41
C THR A 203 -2.17 -1.73 24.58
N VAL A 204 -2.55 -1.06 23.49
CA VAL A 204 -3.09 0.31 23.54
C VAL A 204 -4.62 0.36 23.40
N ALA A 205 -5.22 -0.70 22.87
CA ALA A 205 -6.66 -0.89 22.86
C ALA A 205 -7.01 -2.36 22.99
N ASP A 206 -7.99 -2.67 23.86
CA ASP A 206 -8.71 -3.94 23.88
C ASP A 206 -10.16 -3.67 23.46
N MET A 207 -10.45 -3.95 22.19
CA MET A 207 -11.75 -3.69 21.59
C MET A 207 -12.77 -4.78 21.90
N GLY A 208 -12.31 -5.98 22.25
CA GLY A 208 -13.13 -7.16 22.45
C GLY A 208 -14.32 -6.98 23.37
N PRO A 209 -14.16 -6.40 24.58
CA PRO A 209 -15.28 -6.20 25.50
C PRO A 209 -16.45 -5.38 24.95
N GLN A 210 -16.17 -4.35 24.12
CA GLN A 210 -17.22 -3.52 23.52
C GLN A 210 -17.80 -4.17 22.26
N ILE A 211 -16.96 -4.81 21.43
CA ILE A 211 -17.41 -5.46 20.20
C ILE A 211 -18.32 -6.66 20.50
N ARG A 212 -18.01 -7.44 21.52
CA ARG A 212 -18.84 -8.59 21.93
C ARG A 212 -20.19 -8.20 22.53
N GLN A 213 -20.41 -6.94 22.89
CA GLN A 213 -21.75 -6.45 23.23
C GLN A 213 -22.66 -6.38 21.98
N VAL A 214 -22.05 -6.20 20.79
CA VAL A 214 -22.77 -6.15 19.51
C VAL A 214 -22.79 -7.53 18.84
N TRP A 215 -21.63 -8.20 18.81
CA TRP A 215 -21.45 -9.53 18.22
C TRP A 215 -20.77 -10.45 19.23
N PRO A 216 -21.53 -11.23 20.01
CA PRO A 216 -21.03 -11.95 21.18
C PRO A 216 -19.90 -12.95 20.92
N ASP A 217 -19.84 -13.51 19.73
CA ASP A 217 -18.83 -14.48 19.30
C ASP A 217 -17.70 -13.90 18.47
N ALA A 218 -17.66 -12.57 18.26
CA ALA A 218 -16.57 -11.95 17.52
C ALA A 218 -15.23 -12.08 18.29
N ASP A 219 -14.18 -12.44 17.57
CA ASP A 219 -12.83 -12.64 18.11
C ASP A 219 -11.69 -12.12 17.21
N MET A 220 -12.03 -11.57 16.04
CA MET A 220 -11.09 -11.01 15.07
C MET A 220 -11.46 -9.57 14.73
N ALA A 221 -10.44 -8.69 14.63
CA ALA A 221 -10.58 -7.30 14.17
C ALA A 221 -9.37 -6.88 13.33
N TYR A 222 -9.56 -6.61 12.02
CA TYR A 222 -8.49 -6.30 11.09
C TYR A 222 -9.00 -5.59 9.83
N THR A 223 -8.09 -5.11 8.98
CA THR A 223 -8.44 -4.48 7.70
C THR A 223 -8.37 -5.44 6.52
N LYS A 224 -7.84 -6.63 6.71
CA LYS A 224 -7.39 -7.61 5.73
C LYS A 224 -6.17 -7.13 4.94
N ALA A 225 -5.21 -6.58 5.67
CA ALA A 225 -3.88 -6.13 5.24
C ALA A 225 -3.82 -4.94 4.25
N GLU A 226 -4.96 -4.44 3.78
CA GLU A 226 -4.99 -3.41 2.74
C GLU A 226 -5.56 -2.06 3.21
N GLY A 227 -6.00 -1.95 4.46
CA GLY A 227 -6.53 -0.71 5.00
C GLY A 227 -5.49 0.12 5.75
N SER A 228 -5.92 1.31 6.15
CA SER A 228 -5.13 2.21 6.99
C SER A 228 -6.01 2.88 8.05
N PRO A 229 -5.47 3.29 9.20
CA PRO A 229 -6.14 4.23 10.10
C PRO A 229 -6.18 5.63 9.49
N SER A 230 -6.87 6.57 10.15
CA SER A 230 -6.82 7.99 9.81
C SER A 230 -5.38 8.54 9.87
N ALA A 231 -5.12 9.63 9.15
CA ALA A 231 -3.77 10.21 9.03
C ALA A 231 -3.15 10.62 10.38
N ASP A 232 -3.97 10.89 11.38
CA ASP A 232 -3.60 11.17 12.76
C ASP A 232 -3.54 9.92 13.65
N GLY A 233 -3.84 8.72 13.11
CA GLY A 233 -3.83 7.44 13.82
C GLY A 233 -5.00 7.23 14.80
N ARG A 234 -5.93 8.18 14.89
CA ARG A 234 -7.00 8.15 15.90
C ARG A 234 -8.11 7.18 15.55
N TYR A 235 -8.64 7.25 14.32
CA TYR A 235 -9.81 6.47 13.92
C TYR A 235 -9.41 5.27 13.08
N TRP A 236 -10.03 4.13 13.37
CA TRP A 236 -9.80 2.85 12.72
C TRP A 236 -11.13 2.32 12.18
N CYS A 237 -11.13 1.83 10.94
CA CYS A 237 -12.23 1.10 10.34
C CYS A 237 -11.81 -0.35 10.19
N LEU A 238 -12.49 -1.27 10.85
CA LEU A 238 -12.08 -2.67 11.01
C LEU A 238 -13.25 -3.61 10.73
N MET A 239 -12.96 -4.78 10.19
CA MET A 239 -13.89 -5.90 10.10
C MET A 239 -13.96 -6.62 11.44
N ALA A 240 -15.16 -7.01 11.87
CA ALA A 240 -15.37 -7.97 12.95
C ALA A 240 -15.74 -9.34 12.37
N ARG A 241 -14.97 -10.36 12.71
CA ARG A 241 -15.20 -11.75 12.27
C ARG A 241 -15.10 -12.70 13.47
N HIS A 242 -15.46 -13.93 13.23
CA HIS A 242 -15.31 -15.03 14.18
C HIS A 242 -14.47 -16.13 13.55
N TYR A 243 -13.55 -16.70 14.30
CA TYR A 243 -12.80 -17.88 13.90
C TYR A 243 -13.48 -19.12 14.50
N ASP A 244 -14.18 -19.88 13.69
CA ASP A 244 -14.92 -21.05 14.16
C ASP A 244 -14.03 -22.31 14.25
N ASP A 245 -14.54 -23.34 14.95
CA ASP A 245 -13.83 -24.61 15.14
C ASP A 245 -13.55 -25.37 13.82
N ALA A 246 -14.23 -25.02 12.74
CA ALA A 246 -14.01 -25.57 11.41
C ALA A 246 -12.95 -24.82 10.61
N GLY A 247 -12.38 -23.73 11.17
CA GLY A 247 -11.39 -22.88 10.52
C GLY A 247 -12.00 -21.87 9.54
N SER A 248 -13.33 -21.73 9.52
CA SER A 248 -13.97 -20.67 8.73
C SER A 248 -13.98 -19.37 9.51
N GLN A 249 -14.16 -18.26 8.79
CA GLN A 249 -14.11 -16.93 9.35
C GLN A 249 -15.39 -16.13 8.99
N PRO A 250 -16.57 -16.53 9.51
CA PRO A 250 -17.81 -15.85 9.19
C PRO A 250 -17.77 -14.38 9.60
N MET A 251 -18.27 -13.53 8.70
CA MET A 251 -18.37 -12.09 8.90
C MET A 251 -19.44 -11.77 9.95
N ARG A 252 -19.21 -10.74 10.76
CA ARG A 252 -20.20 -10.17 11.69
C ARG A 252 -20.56 -8.74 11.31
N GLY A 253 -19.60 -7.97 10.87
CA GLY A 253 -19.82 -6.61 10.45
C GLY A 253 -18.54 -5.79 10.39
N VAL A 254 -18.71 -4.50 10.14
CA VAL A 254 -17.65 -3.50 10.14
C VAL A 254 -17.92 -2.53 11.29
N PHE A 255 -16.87 -2.07 11.92
CA PHE A 255 -16.97 -1.09 13.00
C PHE A 255 -15.86 -0.04 12.91
N THR A 256 -16.08 1.07 13.58
CA THR A 256 -15.07 2.11 13.74
C THR A 256 -14.69 2.26 15.20
N TRP A 257 -13.40 2.44 15.43
CA TRP A 257 -12.81 2.60 16.74
C TRP A 257 -12.10 3.95 16.87
N ASP A 258 -12.33 4.64 17.99
CA ASP A 258 -11.57 5.82 18.40
C ASP A 258 -10.47 5.39 19.38
N LEU A 259 -9.23 5.35 18.90
CA LEU A 259 -8.08 4.91 19.70
C LEU A 259 -7.78 5.88 20.85
N GLN A 260 -7.99 7.19 20.64
CA GLN A 260 -7.73 8.19 21.66
C GLN A 260 -8.71 8.09 22.83
N GLU A 261 -10.01 7.89 22.54
CA GLU A 261 -11.06 7.74 23.54
C GLU A 261 -11.25 6.28 24.00
N ASN A 262 -10.52 5.36 23.36
CA ASN A 262 -10.59 3.91 23.59
C ASN A 262 -12.04 3.38 23.57
N ARG A 263 -12.79 3.71 22.53
CA ARG A 263 -14.21 3.37 22.43
C ARG A 263 -14.67 3.03 21.02
N LEU A 264 -15.72 2.21 20.97
CA LEU A 264 -16.51 1.94 19.78
C LEU A 264 -17.26 3.21 19.34
N VAL A 265 -17.16 3.57 18.04
CA VAL A 265 -17.82 4.77 17.49
C VAL A 265 -19.09 4.41 16.72
N GLY A 266 -19.03 3.37 15.90
CA GLY A 266 -20.15 2.93 15.09
C GLY A 266 -19.99 1.50 14.64
N THR A 267 -21.09 0.87 14.24
CA THR A 267 -21.15 -0.52 13.75
C THR A 267 -22.08 -0.65 12.56
N LEU A 268 -21.75 -1.55 11.65
CA LEU A 268 -22.58 -1.93 10.51
C LEU A 268 -22.56 -3.46 10.38
N ALA A 269 -23.68 -4.12 10.67
CA ALA A 269 -23.79 -5.57 10.49
C ALA A 269 -23.76 -5.93 9.00
N MET A 270 -23.04 -6.99 8.65
CA MET A 270 -23.03 -7.55 7.30
C MET A 270 -22.63 -9.04 7.32
N ASP A 271 -23.18 -9.80 6.37
CA ASP A 271 -22.96 -11.24 6.26
C ASP A 271 -21.86 -11.59 5.24
N SER A 272 -21.65 -10.73 4.24
CA SER A 272 -20.59 -10.91 3.24
C SER A 272 -19.31 -10.22 3.69
N ALA A 273 -18.18 -10.93 3.59
CA ALA A 273 -16.88 -10.35 3.91
C ALA A 273 -16.45 -9.38 2.81
N PRO A 274 -16.08 -8.14 3.16
CA PRO A 274 -15.37 -7.25 2.24
C PRO A 274 -14.03 -7.86 1.80
N ASP A 275 -13.56 -7.41 0.67
CA ASP A 275 -12.19 -7.62 0.27
C ASP A 275 -11.24 -6.93 1.26
N HIS A 276 -11.49 -5.65 1.54
CA HIS A 276 -10.80 -4.92 2.61
C HIS A 276 -11.67 -3.76 3.14
N VAL A 277 -11.21 -3.16 4.24
CA VAL A 277 -11.79 -1.94 4.80
C VAL A 277 -10.68 -0.96 5.16
N SER A 278 -10.95 0.35 5.03
CA SER A 278 -9.99 1.40 5.35
C SER A 278 -10.67 2.62 5.96
N MET A 279 -10.01 3.28 6.90
CA MET A 279 -10.43 4.60 7.34
C MET A 279 -9.90 5.65 6.37
N SER A 280 -10.71 6.67 6.09
CA SER A 280 -10.25 7.84 5.31
C SER A 280 -9.22 8.66 6.10
N PRO A 281 -8.31 9.38 5.43
CA PRO A 281 -7.27 10.16 6.10
C PRO A 281 -7.80 11.17 7.14
N SER A 282 -8.97 11.78 6.90
CA SER A 282 -9.58 12.69 7.88
C SER A 282 -10.20 11.99 9.09
N GLY A 283 -10.37 10.67 9.05
CA GLY A 283 -11.09 9.91 10.07
C GLY A 283 -12.62 10.11 10.04
N ARG A 284 -13.17 10.69 8.96
CA ARG A 284 -14.63 10.90 8.84
C ARG A 284 -15.37 9.72 8.24
N TYR A 285 -14.71 8.98 7.35
CA TYR A 285 -15.36 7.95 6.55
C TYR A 285 -14.66 6.61 6.66
N CYS A 286 -15.45 5.55 6.81
CA CYS A 286 -15.03 4.17 6.69
C CYS A 286 -15.37 3.69 5.26
N VAL A 287 -14.38 3.28 4.50
CA VAL A 287 -14.53 2.72 3.15
C VAL A 287 -14.50 1.20 3.24
N VAL A 288 -15.53 0.59 2.68
CA VAL A 288 -15.74 -0.87 2.67
C VAL A 288 -15.77 -1.33 1.22
N SER A 289 -14.79 -2.13 0.84
CA SER A 289 -14.60 -2.59 -0.53
C SER A 289 -15.01 -4.04 -0.68
N HIS A 290 -15.97 -4.31 -1.55
CA HIS A 290 -16.38 -5.66 -1.93
C HIS A 290 -16.12 -5.87 -3.42
N GLU A 291 -15.74 -7.07 -3.78
CA GLU A 291 -15.83 -7.52 -5.16
C GLU A 291 -17.29 -7.59 -5.60
N LYS A 292 -17.57 -7.25 -6.85
CA LYS A 292 -18.91 -7.30 -7.45
C LYS A 292 -19.54 -8.69 -7.36
N ALA A 293 -18.71 -9.74 -7.41
CA ALA A 293 -19.18 -11.13 -7.33
C ALA A 293 -19.68 -11.52 -5.94
N SER A 294 -19.23 -10.86 -4.88
CA SER A 294 -19.48 -11.22 -3.47
C SER A 294 -20.21 -10.13 -2.67
N GLY A 295 -20.38 -8.93 -3.24
CA GLY A 295 -20.97 -7.82 -2.48
C GLY A 295 -21.36 -6.60 -3.33
N PRO A 296 -21.66 -5.49 -2.66
CA PRO A 296 -22.21 -4.30 -3.30
C PRO A 296 -21.17 -3.37 -3.95
N GLY A 297 -19.94 -3.83 -4.18
CA GLY A 297 -18.82 -3.00 -4.61
C GLY A 297 -18.25 -2.16 -3.46
N THR A 298 -17.58 -1.08 -3.80
CA THR A 298 -16.92 -0.20 -2.83
C THR A 298 -17.85 0.94 -2.40
N ARG A 299 -18.03 1.08 -1.09
CA ARG A 299 -18.87 2.11 -0.46
C ARG A 299 -18.13 2.83 0.65
N ALA A 300 -18.39 4.13 0.76
CA ALA A 300 -18.01 4.90 1.95
C ALA A 300 -19.23 5.08 2.87
N TYR A 301 -18.96 5.00 4.17
CA TYR A 301 -19.92 5.29 5.23
C TYR A 301 -19.33 6.37 6.14
N ASN A 302 -20.17 7.21 6.76
CA ASN A 302 -19.63 8.02 7.83
C ASN A 302 -19.19 7.13 9.01
N ARG A 303 -18.25 7.59 9.82
CA ARG A 303 -17.66 6.76 10.90
C ARG A 303 -18.64 6.29 11.97
N THR A 304 -19.86 6.83 12.02
CA THR A 304 -20.91 6.37 12.93
C THR A 304 -21.88 5.39 12.30
N PHE A 305 -21.77 5.16 10.98
CA PHE A 305 -22.70 4.38 10.15
C PHE A 305 -24.15 4.88 10.23
N SER A 306 -24.32 6.15 10.53
CA SER A 306 -25.65 6.77 10.61
C SER A 306 -26.16 7.23 9.25
N THR A 307 -27.46 7.43 9.15
CA THR A 307 -28.12 8.09 8.03
C THR A 307 -28.59 9.46 8.51
N PRO A 308 -28.30 10.54 7.78
CA PRO A 308 -27.65 10.61 6.47
C PRO A 308 -26.11 10.39 6.54
N TYR A 309 -25.52 10.08 5.38
CA TYR A 309 -24.07 9.97 5.24
C TYR A 309 -23.35 11.29 5.61
N ASN A 310 -23.85 12.41 5.07
CA ASN A 310 -23.44 13.77 5.45
C ASN A 310 -24.58 14.76 5.14
N GLU A 311 -24.34 16.07 5.24
CA GLU A 311 -25.32 17.11 5.00
C GLU A 311 -25.84 17.15 3.55
N GLN A 312 -25.06 16.71 2.58
CA GLN A 312 -25.40 16.73 1.14
C GLN A 312 -25.98 15.40 0.65
N ILE A 313 -25.52 14.28 1.25
CA ILE A 313 -25.87 12.91 0.83
C ILE A 313 -26.82 12.31 1.88
N THR A 314 -28.10 12.25 1.56
CA THR A 314 -29.16 11.78 2.47
C THR A 314 -29.21 10.27 2.63
N ALA A 315 -28.63 9.50 1.71
CA ALA A 315 -28.46 8.06 1.86
C ALA A 315 -27.52 7.74 3.03
N GLY A 316 -27.54 6.51 3.51
CA GLY A 316 -26.64 6.06 4.59
C GLY A 316 -25.21 5.76 4.15
N TYR A 317 -24.93 5.86 2.85
CA TYR A 317 -23.61 5.59 2.26
C TYR A 317 -23.45 6.34 0.93
N LEU A 318 -22.19 6.43 0.49
CA LEU A 318 -21.81 6.88 -0.85
C LEU A 318 -21.25 5.68 -1.64
N GLN A 319 -21.84 5.42 -2.84
CA GLN A 319 -21.32 4.39 -3.74
C GLN A 319 -20.10 4.94 -4.49
N LEU A 320 -18.93 4.32 -4.33
CA LEU A 320 -17.68 4.76 -4.95
C LEU A 320 -17.37 4.01 -6.24
N HIS A 321 -17.53 2.70 -6.22
CA HIS A 321 -17.27 1.82 -7.36
C HIS A 321 -18.14 0.56 -7.27
N GLU A 322 -18.41 -0.08 -8.41
CA GLU A 322 -19.17 -1.34 -8.45
C GLU A 322 -18.38 -2.56 -8.01
N ASN A 323 -17.04 -2.44 -7.91
CA ASN A 323 -16.12 -3.52 -7.60
C ASN A 323 -15.09 -3.08 -6.57
N SER A 324 -14.30 -4.01 -6.01
CA SER A 324 -13.02 -3.72 -5.37
C SER A 324 -11.95 -3.74 -6.43
N GLU A 325 -11.19 -2.66 -6.54
CA GLU A 325 -10.13 -2.49 -7.52
C GLU A 325 -8.90 -1.88 -6.84
N HIS A 326 -7.78 -1.83 -7.54
CA HIS A 326 -6.60 -1.13 -7.06
C HIS A 326 -6.95 0.33 -6.75
N SER A 327 -6.81 0.70 -5.50
CA SER A 327 -7.28 1.99 -5.00
C SER A 327 -6.52 2.41 -3.75
N ASP A 328 -6.61 3.67 -3.39
CA ASP A 328 -6.25 4.17 -2.07
C ASP A 328 -7.04 5.44 -1.75
N ILE A 329 -6.94 5.93 -0.52
CA ILE A 329 -7.61 7.14 -0.07
C ILE A 329 -6.55 8.19 0.25
N ALA A 330 -6.71 9.38 -0.32
CA ALA A 330 -5.79 10.50 -0.19
C ALA A 330 -6.51 11.76 0.29
N PHE A 331 -5.77 12.81 0.63
CA PHE A 331 -6.31 14.16 0.67
C PHE A 331 -6.19 14.83 -0.70
N ASN A 332 -7.28 15.47 -1.16
CA ASN A 332 -7.19 16.42 -2.27
C ASN A 332 -6.57 17.77 -1.80
N ARG A 333 -6.41 18.74 -2.70
CA ARG A 333 -5.84 20.07 -2.36
C ARG A 333 -6.64 20.85 -1.32
N GLN A 334 -7.93 20.56 -1.17
CA GLN A 334 -8.81 21.18 -0.20
C GLN A 334 -8.85 20.45 1.14
N LEU A 335 -7.97 19.47 1.34
CA LEU A 335 -7.94 18.59 2.52
C LEU A 335 -9.24 17.77 2.72
N GLN A 336 -9.94 17.51 1.61
CA GLN A 336 -11.09 16.61 1.59
C GLN A 336 -10.59 15.20 1.24
N ASP A 337 -11.29 14.20 1.76
CA ASP A 337 -10.97 12.80 1.45
C ASP A 337 -11.34 12.47 0.01
N ALA A 338 -10.42 11.89 -0.71
CA ALA A 338 -10.56 11.46 -2.10
C ALA A 338 -10.22 9.97 -2.23
N TYR A 339 -11.18 9.16 -2.65
CA TYR A 339 -10.95 7.78 -3.07
C TYR A 339 -10.39 7.80 -4.49
N VAL A 340 -9.22 7.22 -4.69
CA VAL A 340 -8.54 7.13 -5.99
C VAL A 340 -8.51 5.65 -6.39
N ALA A 341 -9.07 5.34 -7.56
CA ALA A 341 -9.19 3.95 -8.03
C ALA A 341 -9.16 3.88 -9.55
N ILE A 342 -9.03 2.66 -10.05
CA ILE A 342 -9.21 2.35 -11.46
C ILE A 342 -10.59 1.75 -11.72
N ASP A 343 -11.15 2.04 -12.89
CA ASP A 343 -12.41 1.49 -13.40
C ASP A 343 -12.15 0.81 -14.74
N TYR A 344 -11.71 -0.45 -14.69
CA TYR A 344 -11.49 -1.26 -15.89
C TYR A 344 -12.76 -1.51 -16.71
N GLN A 345 -13.96 -1.29 -16.13
CA GLN A 345 -15.24 -1.46 -16.81
C GLN A 345 -15.66 -0.21 -17.58
N SER A 346 -15.01 0.93 -17.38
CA SER A 346 -15.24 2.12 -18.20
C SER A 346 -14.68 1.94 -19.62
N ASN A 347 -15.16 2.73 -20.58
CA ASN A 347 -14.75 2.61 -21.99
C ASN A 347 -13.25 2.89 -22.20
N THR A 348 -12.62 3.65 -21.33
CA THR A 348 -11.23 4.08 -21.40
C THR A 348 -10.35 3.55 -20.27
N GLY A 349 -10.90 2.68 -19.39
CA GLY A 349 -10.18 2.20 -18.22
C GLY A 349 -9.78 3.36 -17.31
N ASP A 350 -10.77 4.14 -16.87
CA ASP A 350 -10.50 5.40 -16.16
C ASP A 350 -9.86 5.18 -14.80
N VAL A 351 -8.71 5.81 -14.56
CA VAL A 351 -8.29 6.11 -13.20
C VAL A 351 -8.99 7.39 -12.78
N PHE A 352 -9.65 7.35 -11.64
CA PHE A 352 -10.49 8.44 -11.16
C PHE A 352 -10.26 8.76 -9.69
N MET A 353 -10.58 9.98 -9.28
CA MET A 353 -10.83 10.32 -7.89
C MET A 353 -12.32 10.51 -7.65
N HIS A 354 -12.82 10.09 -6.48
CA HIS A 354 -14.16 10.35 -6.00
C HIS A 354 -14.06 11.10 -4.68
N ASN A 355 -14.52 12.34 -4.66
CA ASN A 355 -14.51 13.18 -3.46
C ASN A 355 -15.57 12.67 -2.48
N LEU A 356 -15.17 12.25 -1.29
CA LEU A 356 -16.07 11.63 -0.31
C LEU A 356 -17.00 12.65 0.39
N ASP A 357 -16.66 13.93 0.33
CA ASP A 357 -17.51 14.98 0.91
C ASP A 357 -18.63 15.42 -0.01
N THR A 358 -18.40 15.43 -1.34
CA THR A 358 -19.26 16.09 -2.32
C THR A 358 -19.88 15.16 -3.35
N ASP A 359 -19.59 13.85 -3.30
CA ASP A 359 -20.03 12.87 -4.31
C ASP A 359 -19.56 13.20 -5.74
N ARG A 360 -18.44 13.92 -5.87
CA ARG A 360 -17.92 14.31 -7.18
C ARG A 360 -16.84 13.34 -7.66
N ARG A 361 -17.10 12.69 -8.80
CA ARG A 361 -16.12 11.86 -9.49
C ARG A 361 -15.41 12.68 -10.58
N THR A 362 -14.10 12.55 -10.69
CA THR A 362 -13.24 13.18 -11.71
C THR A 362 -12.30 12.13 -12.30
N THR A 363 -12.31 11.98 -13.61
CA THR A 363 -11.32 11.13 -14.31
C THR A 363 -9.95 11.81 -14.24
N LEU A 364 -8.93 11.07 -13.81
CA LEU A 364 -7.55 11.53 -13.71
C LEU A 364 -6.77 11.24 -14.99
N PHE A 365 -6.85 10.01 -15.50
CA PHE A 365 -6.26 9.59 -16.77
C PHE A 365 -6.84 8.23 -17.21
N PRO A 366 -6.77 7.90 -18.51
CA PRO A 366 -7.19 6.59 -19.02
C PRO A 366 -6.06 5.56 -18.93
N THR A 367 -6.41 4.28 -18.83
CA THR A 367 -5.46 3.16 -18.94
C THR A 367 -5.54 2.43 -20.28
N TYR A 368 -6.60 2.63 -21.06
CA TYR A 368 -6.71 2.08 -22.40
C TYR A 368 -6.24 3.13 -23.42
N LEU A 369 -5.06 2.93 -23.96
CA LEU A 369 -4.39 3.88 -24.84
C LEU A 369 -3.90 3.18 -26.10
N ASP A 370 -4.35 3.64 -27.27
CA ASP A 370 -3.90 3.14 -28.59
C ASP A 370 -3.79 1.61 -28.66
N ARG A 371 -4.89 0.90 -28.31
CA ARG A 371 -4.99 -0.57 -28.28
C ARG A 371 -4.06 -1.24 -27.25
N THR A 372 -3.52 -0.50 -26.32
CA THR A 372 -2.77 -1.04 -25.19
C THR A 372 -3.54 -0.86 -23.89
N ALA A 373 -3.20 -1.63 -22.88
CA ALA A 373 -3.68 -1.49 -21.51
C ALA A 373 -2.54 -1.78 -20.54
N PHE A 374 -2.72 -1.37 -19.28
CA PHE A 374 -1.78 -1.64 -18.20
C PHE A 374 -2.52 -1.68 -16.86
N SER A 375 -1.89 -2.31 -15.89
CA SER A 375 -2.33 -2.32 -14.50
C SER A 375 -1.63 -1.25 -13.68
N ILE A 376 -2.22 -0.87 -12.57
CA ILE A 376 -1.68 0.18 -11.71
C ILE A 376 -1.74 -0.20 -10.24
N HIS A 377 -0.83 0.39 -9.45
CA HIS A 377 -1.03 0.58 -8.01
C HIS A 377 -1.09 2.08 -7.70
N VAL A 378 -1.88 2.41 -6.66
CA VAL A 378 -2.05 3.79 -6.18
C VAL A 378 -1.62 3.87 -4.73
N SER A 379 -0.90 4.94 -4.38
CA SER A 379 -0.61 5.30 -2.99
C SER A 379 -1.03 6.74 -2.71
N GLY A 380 -1.98 6.90 -1.80
CA GLY A 380 -2.50 8.18 -1.31
C GLY A 380 -1.87 8.64 0.02
N LYS A 381 -0.70 8.10 0.38
CA LYS A 381 -0.11 8.24 1.73
C LYS A 381 0.65 9.55 1.98
N ALA A 382 0.69 10.45 1.00
CA ALA A 382 1.38 11.73 1.12
C ALA A 382 0.57 12.77 1.93
N TYR A 383 0.23 12.46 3.17
CA TYR A 383 -0.67 13.25 4.00
C TYR A 383 -0.13 14.65 4.36
N ALA A 384 1.19 14.86 4.34
CA ALA A 384 1.81 16.16 4.51
C ALA A 384 1.97 16.93 3.17
N ARG A 385 1.62 16.27 2.06
CA ARG A 385 1.62 16.85 0.70
C ARG A 385 0.26 16.61 0.01
N PRO A 386 -0.83 17.18 0.54
CA PRO A 386 -2.18 16.94 0.03
C PRO A 386 -2.32 17.38 -1.44
N GLY A 387 -3.24 16.72 -2.15
CA GLY A 387 -3.51 17.03 -3.55
C GLY A 387 -2.71 16.21 -4.55
N TRP A 388 -1.98 15.18 -4.11
CA TRP A 388 -1.23 14.30 -4.99
C TRP A 388 -1.38 12.83 -4.57
N ALA A 389 -1.41 11.94 -5.57
CA ALA A 389 -1.29 10.49 -5.38
C ALA A 389 -0.12 9.98 -6.21
N LEU A 390 0.56 8.95 -5.70
CA LEU A 390 1.57 8.20 -6.45
C LEU A 390 0.88 7.10 -7.24
N VAL A 391 1.33 6.89 -8.49
CA VAL A 391 0.92 5.76 -9.33
C VAL A 391 2.16 5.02 -9.82
N THR A 392 2.14 3.70 -9.73
CA THR A 392 3.11 2.81 -10.39
C THR A 392 2.37 1.90 -11.36
N THR A 393 2.95 1.64 -12.52
CA THR A 393 2.31 0.89 -13.60
C THR A 393 3.06 -0.40 -13.91
N TYR A 394 2.31 -1.43 -14.23
CA TYR A 394 2.84 -2.74 -14.58
C TYR A 394 1.88 -3.48 -15.52
N GLY A 395 2.29 -4.64 -16.02
CA GLY A 395 1.50 -5.40 -16.96
C GLY A 395 1.29 -4.63 -18.25
N GLU A 396 1.94 -5.04 -19.31
CA GLU A 396 1.81 -4.44 -20.64
C GLU A 396 0.92 -5.34 -21.49
N TYR A 397 -0.24 -4.85 -21.88
CA TYR A 397 -1.21 -5.63 -22.65
C TYR A 397 -1.46 -4.96 -23.99
N HIS A 398 -1.46 -5.75 -25.06
CA HIS A 398 -1.95 -5.34 -26.35
C HIS A 398 -3.33 -5.96 -26.60
N ALA A 399 -4.24 -5.24 -27.24
CA ALA A 399 -5.61 -5.73 -27.48
C ALA A 399 -5.67 -7.05 -28.27
N ASP A 400 -4.66 -7.36 -29.06
CA ASP A 400 -4.60 -8.57 -29.88
C ASP A 400 -3.78 -9.71 -29.25
N ALA A 401 -3.04 -9.44 -28.19
CA ALA A 401 -2.15 -10.41 -27.53
C ALA A 401 -2.03 -10.05 -26.03
N MET A 402 -2.97 -10.51 -25.26
CA MET A 402 -2.89 -10.42 -23.81
C MET A 402 -1.68 -11.26 -23.35
N ASP A 403 -0.79 -10.71 -22.55
CA ASP A 403 0.45 -11.31 -22.01
C ASP A 403 1.74 -11.08 -22.83
N SER A 404 1.75 -10.23 -23.83
CA SER A 404 2.98 -9.87 -24.53
C SER A 404 3.58 -8.57 -23.99
N VAL A 405 4.87 -8.61 -23.67
CA VAL A 405 5.63 -7.37 -23.41
C VAL A 405 5.59 -6.50 -24.65
N LEU A 406 5.12 -5.27 -24.49
CA LEU A 406 5.03 -4.34 -25.62
C LEU A 406 6.44 -3.95 -26.10
N PRO A 407 6.69 -3.97 -27.42
CA PRO A 407 7.91 -3.39 -27.95
C PRO A 407 7.96 -1.88 -27.62
N PRO A 408 9.14 -1.30 -27.40
CA PRO A 408 9.29 0.08 -26.92
C PRO A 408 8.51 1.13 -27.73
N GLU A 409 8.41 0.95 -29.03
CA GLU A 409 7.70 1.86 -29.94
C GLU A 409 6.17 1.83 -29.83
N GLN A 410 5.61 0.81 -29.18
CA GLN A 410 4.17 0.70 -28.90
C GLN A 410 3.78 1.15 -27.49
N ARG A 411 4.78 1.40 -26.65
CA ARG A 411 4.55 1.85 -25.26
C ARG A 411 3.98 3.26 -25.23
N GLN A 412 2.89 3.40 -24.53
CA GLN A 412 2.27 4.69 -24.28
C GLN A 412 2.94 5.39 -23.08
N TRP A 413 2.58 6.64 -22.81
CA TRP A 413 3.24 7.49 -21.82
C TRP A 413 3.35 6.90 -20.41
N PRO A 414 2.38 6.12 -19.90
CA PRO A 414 2.43 5.66 -18.50
C PRO A 414 3.14 4.32 -18.34
N HIS A 415 3.38 3.56 -19.41
CA HIS A 415 3.95 2.21 -19.28
C HIS A 415 5.30 2.20 -18.56
N ARG A 416 5.46 1.26 -17.60
CA ARG A 416 6.70 0.98 -16.87
C ARG A 416 7.23 2.17 -16.07
N LYS A 417 6.34 2.99 -15.54
CA LYS A 417 6.68 4.26 -14.89
C LYS A 417 6.07 4.42 -13.52
N MET A 418 6.73 5.26 -12.75
CA MET A 418 6.22 5.86 -11.53
C MET A 418 5.95 7.33 -11.80
N PHE A 419 4.79 7.83 -11.42
CA PHE A 419 4.42 9.24 -11.57
C PHE A 419 3.48 9.71 -10.47
N ALA A 420 3.46 11.01 -10.23
CA ALA A 420 2.47 11.68 -9.40
C ALA A 420 1.31 12.17 -10.27
N VAL A 421 0.09 12.05 -9.77
CA VAL A 421 -1.11 12.65 -10.37
C VAL A 421 -1.76 13.60 -9.38
N SER A 422 -2.12 14.82 -9.83
CA SER A 422 -2.80 15.77 -8.96
C SER A 422 -4.28 15.42 -8.79
N LEU A 423 -4.77 15.61 -7.57
CA LEU A 423 -6.14 15.29 -7.15
C LEU A 423 -6.99 16.58 -7.19
N ASP A 424 -7.23 17.05 -8.40
CA ASP A 424 -8.06 18.23 -8.67
C ASP A 424 -8.88 18.03 -9.97
N GLU A 425 -9.69 19.03 -10.31
CA GLU A 425 -10.60 18.96 -11.46
C GLU A 425 -9.89 18.98 -12.82
N GLN A 426 -8.66 19.46 -12.84
CA GLN A 426 -7.79 19.49 -14.01
C GLN A 426 -6.50 18.75 -13.67
N PRO A 427 -6.52 17.43 -13.69
CA PRO A 427 -5.42 16.61 -13.19
C PRO A 427 -4.13 16.84 -13.99
N GLN A 428 -3.03 16.96 -13.27
CA GLN A 428 -1.69 17.08 -13.83
C GLN A 428 -0.91 15.82 -13.52
N VAL A 429 -0.08 15.39 -14.46
CA VAL A 429 0.84 14.26 -14.30
C VAL A 429 2.26 14.78 -14.18
N ARG A 430 3.05 14.20 -13.29
CA ARG A 430 4.48 14.43 -13.12
C ARG A 430 5.19 13.09 -13.10
N THR A 431 5.85 12.72 -14.18
CA THR A 431 6.62 11.46 -14.24
C THR A 431 7.88 11.58 -13.40
N ILE A 432 8.13 10.56 -12.58
CA ILE A 432 9.17 10.55 -11.55
C ILE A 432 10.32 9.64 -11.96
N ALA A 433 10.04 8.39 -12.35
CA ALA A 433 11.07 7.40 -12.67
C ALA A 433 10.54 6.33 -13.63
N ALA A 434 11.46 5.68 -14.35
CA ALA A 434 11.24 4.37 -14.94
C ALA A 434 11.41 3.30 -13.85
N ILE A 435 10.54 2.26 -13.85
CA ILE A 435 10.55 1.25 -12.79
C ILE A 435 10.82 -0.17 -13.30
N HIS A 436 11.00 -0.36 -14.59
CA HIS A 436 11.46 -1.61 -15.24
C HIS A 436 10.78 -2.91 -14.74
N PRO A 437 9.44 -2.98 -14.61
CA PRO A 437 8.77 -4.16 -14.07
C PRO A 437 8.62 -5.24 -15.15
N ASN A 438 9.10 -6.45 -14.88
CA ASN A 438 8.58 -7.67 -15.48
C ASN A 438 7.92 -8.44 -14.34
N VAL A 439 6.61 -8.63 -14.40
CA VAL A 439 5.81 -9.20 -13.32
C VAL A 439 5.54 -10.67 -13.65
N TYR A 440 5.85 -11.56 -12.73
CA TYR A 440 5.68 -13.01 -12.84
C TYR A 440 4.65 -13.54 -11.84
N GLN A 441 4.49 -12.84 -10.70
CA GLN A 441 3.53 -13.16 -9.64
C GLN A 441 3.20 -11.90 -8.83
N TYR A 442 2.24 -12.01 -7.91
CA TYR A 442 1.77 -10.89 -7.10
C TYR A 442 2.89 -10.19 -6.29
N GLU A 443 3.81 -10.96 -5.73
CA GLU A 443 4.84 -10.43 -4.83
C GLU A 443 5.87 -9.54 -5.55
N ASP A 444 6.06 -9.70 -6.86
CA ASP A 444 6.98 -8.89 -7.66
C ASP A 444 6.30 -7.75 -8.44
N GLU A 445 5.00 -7.55 -8.24
CA GLU A 445 4.32 -6.35 -8.68
C GLU A 445 4.94 -5.10 -8.00
N PRO A 446 4.94 -3.92 -8.63
CA PRO A 446 5.63 -2.74 -8.08
C PRO A 446 5.17 -2.31 -6.69
N HIS A 447 3.90 -2.41 -6.36
CA HIS A 447 3.31 -2.01 -5.08
C HIS A 447 3.81 -0.64 -4.57
N GLY A 448 4.00 0.32 -5.49
CA GLY A 448 4.66 1.59 -5.16
C GLY A 448 3.96 2.36 -4.05
N THR A 449 4.72 2.73 -3.02
CA THR A 449 4.24 3.54 -1.90
C THR A 449 5.05 4.83 -1.75
N VAL A 450 4.42 5.89 -1.20
CA VAL A 450 5.00 7.22 -1.03
C VAL A 450 5.05 7.61 0.43
N ASN A 451 6.09 8.34 0.84
CA ASN A 451 6.18 8.92 2.18
C ASN A 451 5.26 10.15 2.34
N ARG A 452 5.12 10.64 3.57
CA ARG A 452 4.13 11.67 3.93
C ARG A 452 4.31 13.00 3.19
N ASP A 453 5.54 13.40 2.85
CA ASP A 453 5.88 14.68 2.20
C ASP A 453 6.18 14.59 0.70
N PHE A 454 5.96 13.41 0.11
CA PHE A 454 6.19 13.10 -1.29
C PHE A 454 7.65 13.24 -1.76
N THR A 455 8.61 13.03 -0.88
CA THR A 455 10.04 13.12 -1.22
C THR A 455 10.70 11.77 -1.45
N ARG A 456 10.11 10.67 -0.97
CA ARG A 456 10.62 9.31 -1.12
C ARG A 456 9.51 8.33 -1.46
N MET A 457 9.83 7.36 -2.31
CA MET A 457 8.94 6.30 -2.74
C MET A 457 9.69 4.96 -2.66
N LEU A 458 8.95 3.88 -2.37
CA LEU A 458 9.45 2.51 -2.49
C LEU A 458 8.66 1.77 -3.55
N PHE A 459 9.30 0.85 -4.24
CA PHE A 459 8.64 -0.07 -5.18
C PHE A 459 9.46 -1.35 -5.36
N ASN A 460 8.77 -2.43 -5.73
CA ASN A 460 9.39 -3.69 -6.15
C ASN A 460 9.64 -3.67 -7.66
N SER A 461 10.73 -4.29 -8.10
CA SER A 461 10.97 -4.49 -9.53
C SER A 461 11.95 -5.64 -9.75
N THR A 462 11.72 -6.40 -10.80
CA THR A 462 12.69 -7.36 -11.34
C THR A 462 13.76 -6.68 -12.20
N TRP A 463 13.63 -5.38 -12.48
CA TRP A 463 14.50 -4.57 -13.33
C TRP A 463 14.79 -5.22 -14.70
N ASP A 464 13.72 -5.52 -15.43
CA ASP A 464 13.75 -6.26 -16.70
C ASP A 464 14.33 -7.69 -16.59
N GLY A 465 14.47 -8.20 -15.37
CA GLY A 465 14.96 -9.57 -15.12
C GLY A 465 14.03 -10.66 -15.64
N GLY A 466 14.55 -11.86 -15.78
CA GLY A 466 13.88 -13.00 -16.40
C GLY A 466 13.01 -13.84 -15.46
N SER A 467 12.97 -13.51 -14.15
CA SER A 467 12.21 -14.29 -13.17
C SER A 467 11.90 -13.48 -11.91
N VAL A 468 10.99 -13.99 -11.08
CA VAL A 468 10.71 -13.45 -9.74
C VAL A 468 11.96 -13.40 -8.83
N ASN A 469 12.94 -14.27 -9.08
CA ASN A 469 14.20 -14.29 -8.33
C ASN A 469 15.06 -13.04 -8.58
N ASP A 470 14.74 -12.23 -9.58
CA ASP A 470 15.41 -10.97 -9.86
C ASP A 470 14.79 -9.80 -9.10
N MET A 471 13.69 -10.03 -8.37
CA MET A 471 12.98 -8.98 -7.63
C MET A 471 13.86 -8.38 -6.53
N GLU A 472 13.89 -7.04 -6.53
CA GLU A 472 14.52 -6.20 -5.52
C GLU A 472 13.59 -5.05 -5.14
N VAL A 473 13.86 -4.42 -4.00
CA VAL A 473 13.20 -3.18 -3.60
C VAL A 473 14.09 -1.99 -3.98
N PHE A 474 13.45 -0.99 -4.56
CA PHE A 474 14.10 0.27 -4.94
C PHE A 474 13.46 1.43 -4.19
N MET A 475 14.29 2.40 -3.83
CA MET A 475 13.85 3.69 -3.31
C MET A 475 14.09 4.76 -4.38
N VAL A 476 13.10 5.59 -4.62
CA VAL A 476 13.24 6.81 -5.41
C VAL A 476 13.19 8.01 -4.49
N ALA A 477 14.06 8.99 -4.74
CA ALA A 477 14.02 10.27 -4.03
C ALA A 477 13.93 11.44 -5.02
N VAL A 478 13.13 12.45 -4.62
CA VAL A 478 12.95 13.71 -5.34
C VAL A 478 13.08 14.90 -4.37
N PRO A 479 13.41 16.10 -4.84
CA PRO A 479 13.39 17.31 -4.01
C PRO A 479 12.00 17.60 -3.44
N SER A 480 11.93 18.24 -2.29
CA SER A 480 10.67 18.57 -1.61
C SER A 480 9.77 19.55 -2.42
N ASP A 481 10.35 20.31 -3.32
CA ASP A 481 9.67 21.26 -4.21
C ASP A 481 9.42 20.71 -5.62
N ALA A 482 9.74 19.43 -5.88
CA ALA A 482 9.64 18.83 -7.21
C ALA A 482 8.23 18.89 -7.82
N LEU A 483 7.18 18.84 -6.98
CA LEU A 483 5.79 18.95 -7.41
C LEU A 483 5.28 20.38 -7.55
N ASP A 484 6.03 21.38 -7.07
CA ASP A 484 5.66 22.80 -7.13
C ASP A 484 6.18 23.51 -8.39
N GLN A 485 7.10 22.88 -9.08
CA GLN A 485 7.73 23.47 -10.26
C GLN A 485 6.73 23.63 -11.41
N PRO A 486 6.77 24.74 -12.16
CA PRO A 486 5.92 24.93 -13.32
C PRO A 486 6.19 23.84 -14.37
N SER A 487 5.14 23.53 -15.13
CA SER A 487 5.18 22.55 -16.23
C SER A 487 5.99 23.08 -17.42
#